data_6e6920892d05691f2e4013b997d0e82b
#
_entry.id   6e6920892d05691f2e4013b997d0e82b
#
_cell.length_a   1.000
_cell.length_b   1.000
_cell.length_c   1.000
_cell.angle_alpha   90.00
_cell.angle_beta   90.00
_cell.angle_gamma   90.00
#
_symmetry.space_group_name_H-M   'P 1'
#
loop_
_entity.id
_entity.type
_entity.pdbx_description
1 polymer ?
#
loop_
_entity_poly.entity_id
_entity_poly.type
_entity_poly.pdbx_seq_one_letter_code
_entity_poly.pdbx_strand_id
1 'polypeptide(L)'
;MISGLVHNDDPDAVDMWMPAGSFWTQPAGEVHITATKGSNSVAYIEIEEAPYLVLPPNTAFDDGSRPINVDATNIGWTDLLGVPASAVPPRVAFLRGDPQDSQPHGMLVKRPAGYHGELQTDGACNRAVVITGQIGHPLLGGADMRKLEPGSYFSSSGNAVHRLACDGADECIIYTRTDGSIDFASAPSKN
;
A
#
# COMPACT_ATOMS: atom_id res chain seq x y z
N MET A 1 -6.42 0.10 -4.13
CA MET A 1 -6.90 0.71 -5.40
C MET A 1 -6.01 1.88 -5.76
N ILE A 2 -5.57 1.99 -7.02
CA ILE A 2 -4.66 3.06 -7.47
C ILE A 2 -5.41 4.12 -8.27
N SER A 3 -6.30 3.72 -9.18
CA SER A 3 -7.14 4.65 -9.94
C SER A 3 -8.46 4.03 -10.35
N GLY A 4 -9.47 4.84 -10.62
CA GLY A 4 -10.84 4.42 -10.91
C GLY A 4 -11.61 4.05 -9.65
N LEU A 5 -12.67 3.27 -9.82
CA LEU A 5 -13.51 2.74 -8.75
C LEU A 5 -13.55 1.22 -8.84
N VAL A 6 -13.53 0.56 -7.69
CA VAL A 6 -13.69 -0.89 -7.59
C VAL A 6 -14.86 -1.23 -6.67
N HIS A 7 -15.62 -2.23 -7.04
CA HIS A 7 -16.55 -2.95 -6.19
C HIS A 7 -16.02 -4.37 -6.03
N ASN A 8 -15.94 -4.85 -4.80
CA ASN A 8 -15.54 -6.21 -4.49
C ASN A 8 -16.37 -6.71 -3.33
N ASP A 9 -17.31 -7.58 -3.63
CA ASP A 9 -18.20 -8.12 -2.60
C ASP A 9 -18.98 -9.33 -3.13
N ASP A 10 -19.84 -9.86 -2.26
CA ASP A 10 -20.86 -10.83 -2.59
C ASP A 10 -21.76 -10.30 -3.72
N PRO A 11 -22.20 -11.15 -4.67
CA PRO A 11 -23.13 -10.76 -5.73
C PRO A 11 -24.44 -10.12 -5.26
N ASP A 12 -24.86 -10.45 -4.04
CA ASP A 12 -26.10 -9.95 -3.44
C ASP A 12 -25.91 -8.70 -2.58
N ALA A 13 -24.67 -8.22 -2.41
CA ALA A 13 -24.36 -7.04 -1.62
C ALA A 13 -24.76 -5.73 -2.34
N VAL A 14 -25.06 -4.71 -1.56
CA VAL A 14 -25.26 -3.36 -2.11
C VAL A 14 -23.94 -2.84 -2.69
N ASP A 15 -23.98 -2.30 -3.89
CA ASP A 15 -22.83 -1.74 -4.57
C ASP A 15 -22.09 -0.69 -3.73
N MET A 16 -20.89 -1.02 -3.29
CA MET A 16 -19.95 -0.12 -2.66
C MET A 16 -18.78 0.13 -3.62
N TRP A 17 -18.71 1.33 -4.19
CA TRP A 17 -17.68 1.70 -5.15
C TRP A 17 -16.53 2.43 -4.46
N MET A 18 -15.43 1.71 -4.28
CA MET A 18 -14.26 2.16 -3.53
C MET A 18 -13.25 2.89 -4.42
N PRO A 19 -12.87 4.14 -4.09
CA PRO A 19 -11.93 4.94 -4.87
C PRO A 19 -10.45 4.55 -4.64
N ALA A 20 -9.53 5.29 -5.29
CA ALA A 20 -8.09 5.20 -5.02
C ALA A 20 -7.77 5.34 -3.53
N GLY A 21 -6.82 4.56 -3.03
CA GLY A 21 -6.49 4.49 -1.60
C GLY A 21 -7.29 3.47 -0.80
N SER A 22 -8.38 2.93 -1.36
CA SER A 22 -9.18 1.89 -0.71
C SER A 22 -8.46 0.54 -0.70
N PHE A 23 -8.85 -0.30 0.25
CA PHE A 23 -8.32 -1.63 0.48
C PHE A 23 -9.44 -2.67 0.53
N TRP A 24 -9.18 -3.84 0.00
CA TRP A 24 -10.10 -5.00 0.13
C TRP A 24 -9.32 -6.30 0.24
N THR A 25 -9.97 -7.30 0.78
CA THR A 25 -9.51 -8.71 0.77
C THR A 25 -10.56 -9.58 0.13
N GLN A 26 -10.12 -10.69 -0.44
CA GLN A 26 -11.00 -11.72 -0.97
C GLN A 26 -10.56 -13.07 -0.42
N PRO A 27 -11.38 -13.73 0.41
CA PRO A 27 -11.13 -15.10 0.87
C PRO A 27 -11.06 -16.10 -0.27
N ALA A 28 -10.31 -17.18 -0.05
CA ALA A 28 -10.30 -18.28 -0.98
C ALA A 28 -11.65 -19.01 -1.01
N GLY A 29 -12.04 -19.50 -2.18
CA GLY A 29 -13.21 -20.34 -2.36
C GLY A 29 -14.57 -19.65 -2.41
N GLU A 30 -14.66 -18.39 -2.03
CA GLU A 30 -15.92 -17.64 -2.02
C GLU A 30 -16.30 -17.17 -3.41
N VAL A 31 -17.60 -17.28 -3.75
CA VAL A 31 -18.14 -16.65 -4.97
C VAL A 31 -18.25 -15.15 -4.76
N HIS A 32 -17.57 -14.38 -5.59
CA HIS A 32 -17.55 -12.93 -5.48
C HIS A 32 -17.58 -12.24 -6.85
N ILE A 33 -17.89 -10.98 -6.84
CA ILE A 33 -17.75 -10.08 -7.98
C ILE A 33 -16.65 -9.06 -7.67
N THR A 34 -15.66 -8.95 -8.55
CA THR A 34 -14.76 -7.80 -8.57
C THR A 34 -15.03 -7.05 -9.87
N ALA A 35 -15.62 -5.87 -9.74
CA ALA A 35 -15.99 -5.02 -10.87
C ALA A 35 -15.31 -3.66 -10.78
N THR A 36 -15.14 -3.01 -11.92
CA THR A 36 -14.57 -1.66 -11.99
C THR A 36 -15.53 -0.72 -12.71
N LYS A 37 -15.50 0.56 -12.32
CA LYS A 37 -16.30 1.61 -12.92
C LYS A 37 -15.40 2.74 -13.40
N GLY A 38 -15.64 3.18 -14.62
CA GLY A 38 -14.81 4.19 -15.30
C GLY A 38 -13.76 3.55 -16.24
N SER A 39 -13.08 4.41 -16.99
CA SER A 39 -11.94 4.03 -17.82
C SER A 39 -10.64 4.06 -16.99
N ASN A 40 -9.69 3.18 -17.29
CA ASN A 40 -8.36 3.14 -16.66
C ASN A 40 -8.38 2.83 -15.15
N SER A 41 -9.18 1.87 -14.74
CA SER A 41 -9.11 1.35 -13.37
C SER A 41 -7.84 0.51 -13.18
N VAL A 42 -7.08 0.84 -12.14
CA VAL A 42 -5.83 0.15 -11.78
C VAL A 42 -5.86 -0.24 -10.31
N ALA A 43 -5.58 -1.49 -10.04
CA ALA A 43 -5.44 -2.03 -8.69
C ALA A 43 -4.10 -2.76 -8.55
N TYR A 44 -3.51 -2.69 -7.36
CA TYR A 44 -2.44 -3.58 -6.96
C TYR A 44 -3.04 -4.75 -6.20
N ILE A 45 -2.73 -5.97 -6.61
CA ILE A 45 -3.27 -7.20 -6.02
C ILE A 45 -2.09 -8.07 -5.55
N GLU A 46 -2.17 -8.55 -4.33
CA GLU A 46 -1.29 -9.56 -3.77
C GLU A 46 -2.05 -10.86 -3.61
N ILE A 47 -1.45 -11.92 -4.09
CA ILE A 47 -1.94 -13.30 -3.95
C ILE A 47 -1.09 -13.97 -2.88
N GLU A 48 -1.73 -14.53 -1.87
CA GLU A 48 -1.03 -15.14 -0.75
C GLU A 48 -0.36 -16.45 -1.13
N GLU A 49 -1.05 -17.26 -1.90
CA GLU A 49 -0.57 -18.55 -2.36
C GLU A 49 -0.71 -18.70 -3.88
N ALA A 50 0.29 -19.31 -4.49
CA ALA A 50 0.25 -19.68 -5.91
C ALA A 50 -0.21 -21.12 -6.09
N PRO A 51 -0.89 -21.46 -7.20
CA PRO A 51 -1.27 -20.57 -8.29
C PRO A 51 -2.56 -19.78 -8.01
N TYR A 52 -2.66 -18.55 -8.54
CA TYR A 52 -3.95 -17.85 -8.58
C TYR A 52 -4.91 -18.57 -9.52
N LEU A 53 -6.04 -19.00 -8.97
CA LEU A 53 -7.05 -19.74 -9.71
C LEU A 53 -8.39 -19.02 -9.66
N VAL A 54 -9.04 -18.92 -10.81
CA VAL A 54 -10.44 -18.55 -10.94
C VAL A 54 -11.21 -19.80 -11.36
N LEU A 55 -12.01 -20.33 -10.47
CA LEU A 55 -12.71 -21.59 -10.64
C LEU A 55 -14.21 -21.37 -10.86
N PRO A 56 -14.91 -22.35 -11.46
CA PRO A 56 -16.37 -22.25 -11.63
C PRO A 56 -17.09 -22.20 -10.27
N PRO A 57 -18.26 -21.51 -10.18
CA PRO A 57 -18.99 -21.35 -8.90
C PRO A 57 -19.38 -22.67 -8.21
N ASN A 58 -19.53 -23.76 -8.94
CA ASN A 58 -19.85 -25.07 -8.38
C ASN A 58 -18.70 -25.71 -7.60
N THR A 59 -17.51 -25.12 -7.62
CA THR A 59 -16.34 -25.52 -6.81
C THR A 59 -16.16 -24.63 -5.59
N ALA A 60 -17.05 -23.69 -5.36
CA ALA A 60 -17.00 -22.76 -4.23
C ALA A 60 -17.09 -23.52 -2.89
N PHE A 61 -16.43 -22.96 -1.89
CA PHE A 61 -16.47 -23.43 -0.51
C PHE A 61 -16.38 -22.24 0.44
N ASP A 62 -16.88 -22.40 1.66
CA ASP A 62 -16.80 -21.41 2.74
C ASP A 62 -15.85 -21.93 3.81
N ASP A 63 -14.72 -21.26 4.03
CA ASP A 63 -13.74 -21.56 5.08
C ASP A 63 -14.00 -20.76 6.38
N GLY A 64 -15.06 -19.97 6.41
CA GLY A 64 -15.42 -19.10 7.53
C GLY A 64 -14.79 -17.70 7.46
N SER A 65 -13.89 -17.46 6.53
CA SER A 65 -13.34 -16.11 6.28
C SER A 65 -14.39 -15.22 5.62
N ARG A 66 -14.20 -13.91 5.73
CA ARG A 66 -15.10 -12.92 5.10
C ARG A 66 -14.30 -11.85 4.38
N PRO A 67 -14.80 -11.31 3.27
CA PRO A 67 -14.15 -10.19 2.60
C PRO A 67 -14.17 -8.96 3.49
N ILE A 68 -13.10 -8.19 3.39
CA ILE A 68 -12.98 -6.89 4.05
C ILE A 68 -12.95 -5.85 2.95
N ASN A 69 -13.85 -4.87 3.02
CA ASN A 69 -13.92 -3.75 2.10
C ASN A 69 -13.82 -2.44 2.91
N VAL A 70 -12.75 -1.68 2.68
CA VAL A 70 -12.48 -0.42 3.39
C VAL A 70 -12.33 0.70 2.38
N ASP A 71 -13.30 1.60 2.36
CA ASP A 71 -13.20 2.84 1.59
C ASP A 71 -12.02 3.69 2.08
N ALA A 72 -11.37 4.41 1.17
CA ALA A 72 -10.22 5.26 1.49
C ALA A 72 -10.50 6.26 2.62
N THR A 73 -11.75 6.72 2.74
CA THR A 73 -12.18 7.65 3.81
C THR A 73 -12.28 7.00 5.18
N ASN A 74 -12.37 5.68 5.24
CA ASN A 74 -12.49 4.89 6.47
C ASN A 74 -11.15 4.28 6.91
N ILE A 75 -10.06 4.55 6.19
CA ILE A 75 -8.72 4.09 6.58
C ILE A 75 -8.32 4.76 7.91
N GLY A 76 -8.06 3.93 8.91
CA GLY A 76 -7.56 4.38 10.23
C GLY A 76 -6.07 4.69 10.17
N TRP A 77 -5.70 5.96 10.34
CA TRP A 77 -4.33 6.42 10.28
C TRP A 77 -3.75 6.66 11.69
N THR A 78 -2.53 6.18 11.92
CA THR A 78 -1.77 6.40 13.16
C THR A 78 -0.50 7.17 12.85
N ASP A 79 -0.15 8.17 13.67
CA ASP A 79 1.08 8.92 13.52
C ASP A 79 2.29 8.05 13.90
N LEU A 80 3.35 8.12 13.11
CA LEU A 80 4.60 7.44 13.44
C LEU A 80 5.29 8.14 14.61
N LEU A 81 5.58 7.39 15.65
CA LEU A 81 6.30 7.87 16.82
C LEU A 81 7.81 8.02 16.50
N GLY A 82 8.49 8.94 17.22
CA GLY A 82 9.93 9.13 17.07
C GLY A 82 10.34 10.15 16.01
N VAL A 83 9.39 10.77 15.31
CA VAL A 83 9.67 11.88 14.39
C VAL A 83 9.85 13.18 15.20
N PRO A 84 10.84 14.05 14.86
CA PRO A 84 11.03 15.32 15.54
C PRO A 84 9.75 16.17 15.58
N ALA A 85 9.45 16.81 16.71
CA ALA A 85 8.25 17.61 16.90
C ALA A 85 8.12 18.82 15.93
N SER A 86 9.19 19.17 15.24
CA SER A 86 9.21 20.23 14.23
C SER A 86 8.76 19.81 12.84
N ALA A 87 8.52 18.50 12.61
CA ALA A 87 8.10 17.96 11.32
C ALA A 87 6.71 17.35 11.43
N VAL A 88 5.89 17.47 10.38
CA VAL A 88 4.65 16.71 10.27
C VAL A 88 5.03 15.24 10.07
N PRO A 89 4.69 14.35 11.01
CA PRO A 89 5.09 12.95 10.91
C PRO A 89 4.39 12.24 9.75
N PRO A 90 5.04 11.26 9.13
CA PRO A 90 4.33 10.29 8.30
C PRO A 90 3.27 9.57 9.12
N ARG A 91 2.20 9.16 8.48
CA ARG A 91 1.13 8.37 9.10
C ARG A 91 1.08 7.00 8.46
N VAL A 92 0.75 6.00 9.25
CA VAL A 92 0.62 4.62 8.77
C VAL A 92 -0.78 4.07 9.02
N ALA A 93 -1.19 3.15 8.17
CA ALA A 93 -2.36 2.33 8.37
C ALA A 93 -1.99 0.88 8.09
N PHE A 94 -2.03 0.05 9.12
CA PHE A 94 -1.80 -1.39 8.98
C PHE A 94 -3.03 -2.02 8.35
N LEU A 95 -2.83 -2.72 7.24
CA LEU A 95 -3.91 -3.34 6.48
C LEU A 95 -3.95 -4.86 6.69
N ARG A 96 -2.80 -5.47 6.91
CA ARG A 96 -2.66 -6.92 6.93
C ARG A 96 -1.42 -7.33 7.70
N GLY A 97 -1.52 -8.46 8.45
CA GLY A 97 -0.43 -8.97 9.28
C GLY A 97 -0.15 -8.11 10.51
N ASP A 98 0.72 -8.58 11.37
CA ASP A 98 1.19 -7.86 12.54
C ASP A 98 2.66 -7.46 12.33
N PRO A 99 3.01 -6.16 12.38
CA PRO A 99 4.39 -5.72 12.22
C PRO A 99 5.32 -6.17 13.36
N GLN A 100 4.79 -6.70 14.46
CA GLN A 100 5.57 -7.27 15.55
C GLN A 100 5.91 -8.75 15.34
N ASP A 101 5.22 -9.39 14.42
CA ASP A 101 5.52 -10.76 14.01
C ASP A 101 6.53 -10.76 12.86
N SER A 102 7.42 -11.75 12.84
CA SER A 102 8.34 -11.97 11.70
C SER A 102 7.63 -12.55 10.47
N GLN A 103 6.35 -12.23 10.30
CA GLN A 103 5.54 -12.66 9.17
C GLN A 103 5.31 -11.49 8.21
N PRO A 104 5.07 -11.77 6.92
CA PRO A 104 4.78 -10.71 5.98
C PRO A 104 3.57 -9.87 6.40
N HIS A 105 3.77 -8.57 6.49
CA HIS A 105 2.72 -7.60 6.81
C HIS A 105 2.69 -6.46 5.79
N GLY A 106 1.54 -5.83 5.65
CA GLY A 106 1.31 -4.77 4.68
C GLY A 106 0.68 -3.53 5.29
N MET A 107 1.17 -2.35 4.89
CA MET A 107 0.67 -1.09 5.39
C MET A 107 0.64 -0.02 4.31
N LEU A 108 -0.23 0.95 4.49
CA LEU A 108 -0.14 2.22 3.78
C LEU A 108 0.73 3.19 4.59
N VAL A 109 1.54 3.96 3.89
CA VAL A 109 2.35 5.03 4.46
C VAL A 109 1.98 6.33 3.76
N LYS A 110 1.45 7.27 4.53
CA LYS A 110 1.07 8.59 4.07
C LYS A 110 2.13 9.60 4.46
N ARG A 111 2.53 10.44 3.52
CA ARG A 111 3.52 11.50 3.70
C ARG A 111 2.93 12.83 3.28
N PRO A 112 3.09 13.89 4.08
CA PRO A 112 2.64 15.21 3.70
C PRO A 112 3.41 15.74 2.48
N ALA A 113 2.82 16.68 1.77
CA ALA A 113 3.50 17.43 0.71
C ALA A 113 4.79 18.07 1.25
N GLY A 114 5.85 18.06 0.44
CA GLY A 114 7.17 18.58 0.83
C GLY A 114 7.96 17.67 1.79
N TYR A 115 7.48 16.48 2.12
CA TYR A 115 8.21 15.55 2.98
C TYR A 115 9.40 14.94 2.26
N HIS A 116 10.59 14.99 2.91
CA HIS A 116 11.79 14.27 2.50
C HIS A 116 12.25 13.38 3.64
N GLY A 117 12.55 12.12 3.35
CA GLY A 117 12.98 11.19 4.38
C GLY A 117 13.42 9.85 3.82
N GLU A 118 13.76 8.96 4.73
CA GLU A 118 14.23 7.62 4.42
C GLU A 118 13.23 6.59 4.95
N LEU A 119 13.03 5.54 4.17
CA LEU A 119 12.38 4.31 4.58
C LEU A 119 13.48 3.26 4.65
N GLN A 120 13.69 2.71 5.83
CA GLN A 120 14.67 1.66 6.10
C GLN A 120 13.94 0.35 6.32
N THR A 121 14.46 -0.73 5.78
CA THR A 121 13.91 -2.07 5.96
C THR A 121 15.02 -3.09 6.10
N ASP A 122 14.83 -4.11 6.91
CA ASP A 122 15.74 -5.23 7.11
C ASP A 122 15.14 -6.58 6.64
N GLY A 123 13.94 -6.58 6.12
CA GLY A 123 13.26 -7.78 5.63
C GLY A 123 13.96 -8.45 4.44
N ALA A 124 13.82 -9.76 4.33
CA ALA A 124 14.29 -10.50 3.17
C ALA A 124 13.61 -10.04 1.87
N CYS A 125 12.39 -9.51 1.99
CA CYS A 125 11.65 -8.95 0.87
C CYS A 125 10.90 -7.69 1.31
N ASN A 126 11.19 -6.57 0.68
CA ASN A 126 10.38 -5.35 0.76
C ASN A 126 9.86 -4.99 -0.63
N ARG A 127 8.57 -4.70 -0.73
CA ARG A 127 7.89 -4.28 -1.95
C ARG A 127 7.09 -3.02 -1.67
N ALA A 128 7.15 -2.05 -2.57
CA ALA A 128 6.41 -0.81 -2.43
C ALA A 128 5.77 -0.39 -3.75
N VAL A 129 4.55 0.13 -3.66
CA VAL A 129 3.76 0.64 -4.78
C VAL A 129 3.26 2.04 -4.45
N VAL A 130 3.41 2.96 -5.38
CA VAL A 130 2.82 4.30 -5.24
C VAL A 130 1.31 4.20 -5.48
N ILE A 131 0.53 4.61 -4.49
CA ILE A 131 -0.94 4.60 -4.54
C ILE A 131 -1.47 5.95 -5.01
N THR A 132 -1.04 7.04 -4.37
CA THR A 132 -1.43 8.41 -4.74
C THR A 132 -0.24 9.36 -4.62
N GLY A 133 -0.32 10.50 -5.29
CA GLY A 133 0.76 11.50 -5.31
C GLY A 133 1.94 11.09 -6.19
N GLN A 134 3.01 11.85 -6.11
CA GLN A 134 4.23 11.62 -6.88
C GLN A 134 5.41 11.49 -5.92
N ILE A 135 6.10 10.36 -5.97
CA ILE A 135 7.25 10.07 -5.11
C ILE A 135 8.55 10.26 -5.89
N GLY A 136 9.43 11.10 -5.37
CA GLY A 136 10.83 11.12 -5.78
C GLY A 136 11.59 9.95 -5.16
N HIS A 137 12.30 9.17 -5.99
CA HIS A 137 13.12 8.05 -5.56
C HIS A 137 14.43 8.02 -6.36
N PRO A 138 15.62 7.92 -5.73
CA PRO A 138 16.87 7.87 -6.47
C PRO A 138 16.98 6.57 -7.28
N LEU A 139 17.57 6.66 -8.45
CA LEU A 139 18.02 5.49 -9.18
C LEU A 139 19.15 4.80 -8.44
N LEU A 140 19.28 3.49 -8.61
CA LEU A 140 20.36 2.69 -8.04
C LEU A 140 21.72 3.33 -8.35
N GLY A 141 22.47 3.71 -7.31
CA GLY A 141 23.81 4.30 -7.41
C GLY A 141 23.85 5.76 -7.88
N GLY A 142 22.71 6.43 -8.05
CA GLY A 142 22.62 7.82 -8.50
C GLY A 142 22.17 8.80 -7.42
N ALA A 143 22.51 10.08 -7.60
CA ALA A 143 21.98 11.18 -6.78
C ALA A 143 20.67 11.76 -7.35
N ASP A 144 20.39 11.47 -8.62
CA ASP A 144 19.22 12.02 -9.32
C ASP A 144 17.94 11.34 -8.88
N MET A 145 16.95 12.13 -8.48
CA MET A 145 15.64 11.65 -8.07
C MET A 145 14.76 11.42 -9.31
N ARG A 146 14.26 10.21 -9.44
CA ARG A 146 13.26 9.87 -10.45
C ARG A 146 11.87 10.04 -9.84
N LYS A 147 10.97 10.62 -10.59
CA LYS A 147 9.56 10.73 -10.24
C LYS A 147 8.84 9.42 -10.51
N LEU A 148 8.22 8.89 -9.49
CA LEU A 148 7.38 7.70 -9.52
C LEU A 148 5.91 8.13 -9.39
N GLU A 149 5.15 7.89 -10.43
CA GLU A 149 3.71 8.16 -10.50
C GLU A 149 2.91 7.01 -9.85
N PRO A 150 1.61 7.19 -9.54
CA PRO A 150 0.74 6.12 -9.08
C PRO A 150 0.82 4.87 -9.97
N GLY A 151 0.95 3.70 -9.35
CA GLY A 151 1.21 2.43 -10.01
C GLY A 151 2.69 2.09 -10.20
N SER A 152 3.61 3.03 -9.95
CA SER A 152 5.04 2.70 -9.94
C SER A 152 5.38 1.77 -8.78
N TYR A 153 6.34 0.87 -9.03
CA TYR A 153 6.78 -0.16 -8.10
C TYR A 153 8.29 -0.06 -7.87
N PHE A 154 8.72 -0.29 -6.62
CA PHE A 154 10.11 -0.55 -6.29
C PHE A 154 10.21 -1.64 -5.21
N SER A 155 11.37 -2.28 -5.12
CA SER A 155 11.61 -3.36 -4.15
C SER A 155 13.06 -3.41 -3.73
N SER A 156 13.30 -4.05 -2.60
CA SER A 156 14.62 -4.36 -2.07
C SER A 156 14.60 -5.67 -1.29
N SER A 157 15.78 -6.14 -0.92
CA SER A 157 15.98 -7.29 -0.05
C SER A 157 17.07 -7.00 0.96
N GLY A 158 16.94 -7.56 2.15
CA GLY A 158 17.86 -7.31 3.28
C GLY A 158 17.82 -5.86 3.74
N ASN A 159 18.88 -5.45 4.42
CA ASN A 159 19.03 -4.07 4.87
C ASN A 159 19.11 -3.10 3.70
N ALA A 160 18.08 -2.29 3.56
CA ALA A 160 17.98 -1.31 2.48
C ALA A 160 17.47 0.04 2.99
N VAL A 161 17.95 1.11 2.37
CA VAL A 161 17.52 2.49 2.64
C VAL A 161 16.98 3.09 1.35
N HIS A 162 15.71 3.47 1.37
CA HIS A 162 15.03 4.18 0.29
C HIS A 162 14.85 5.64 0.67
N ARG A 163 15.54 6.54 -0.04
CA ARG A 163 15.28 7.97 0.08
C ARG A 163 14.03 8.30 -0.71
N LEU A 164 13.08 8.93 -0.05
CA LEU A 164 11.79 9.23 -0.65
C LEU A 164 11.44 10.69 -0.43
N ALA A 165 10.98 11.33 -1.50
CA ALA A 165 10.51 12.71 -1.47
C ALA A 165 9.05 12.77 -1.95
N CYS A 166 8.22 13.58 -1.30
CA CYS A 166 6.86 13.89 -1.72
C CYS A 166 6.84 15.35 -2.19
N ASP A 167 7.32 15.60 -3.40
CA ASP A 167 7.57 16.96 -3.92
C ASP A 167 6.33 17.60 -4.58
N GLY A 168 5.22 16.89 -4.67
CA GLY A 168 3.96 17.40 -5.20
C GLY A 168 3.27 18.38 -4.26
N ALA A 169 2.17 19.00 -4.74
CA ALA A 169 1.32 19.87 -3.93
C ALA A 169 0.45 19.07 -2.94
N ASP A 170 0.23 17.78 -3.20
CA ASP A 170 -0.62 16.90 -2.43
C ASP A 170 0.20 15.91 -1.62
N GLU A 171 -0.45 15.27 -0.65
CA GLU A 171 0.12 14.16 0.10
C GLU A 171 0.38 12.95 -0.79
N CYS A 172 1.40 12.17 -0.44
CA CYS A 172 1.74 10.94 -1.14
C CYS A 172 1.39 9.73 -0.28
N ILE A 173 0.85 8.70 -0.90
CA ILE A 173 0.57 7.42 -0.25
C ILE A 173 1.31 6.33 -1.02
N ILE A 174 2.09 5.53 -0.29
CA ILE A 174 2.64 4.27 -0.79
C ILE A 174 2.01 3.11 -0.01
N TYR A 175 1.79 2.00 -0.67
CA TYR A 175 1.63 0.72 -0.01
C TYR A 175 2.98 0.06 0.10
N THR A 176 3.30 -0.54 1.24
CA THR A 176 4.52 -1.34 1.41
C THR A 176 4.20 -2.67 2.08
N ARG A 177 4.85 -3.72 1.61
CA ARG A 177 4.84 -5.06 2.21
C ARG A 177 6.25 -5.50 2.50
N THR A 178 6.48 -6.00 3.71
CA THR A 178 7.76 -6.55 4.15
C THR A 178 7.54 -7.75 5.08
N ASP A 179 8.56 -8.56 5.23
CA ASP A 179 8.68 -9.63 6.23
C ASP A 179 9.69 -9.26 7.34
N GLY A 180 10.10 -8.01 7.40
CA GLY A 180 11.01 -7.46 8.40
C GLY A 180 10.48 -6.15 8.98
N SER A 181 11.31 -5.46 9.75
CA SER A 181 11.00 -4.15 10.29
C SER A 181 11.00 -3.07 9.20
N ILE A 182 10.21 -2.03 9.43
CA ILE A 182 10.24 -0.79 8.66
C ILE A 182 10.42 0.38 9.62
N ASP A 183 11.47 1.16 9.38
CA ASP A 183 11.75 2.39 10.10
C ASP A 183 11.69 3.60 9.16
N PHE A 184 11.29 4.73 9.71
CA PHE A 184 11.19 5.99 8.97
C PHE A 184 12.06 7.05 9.64
N ALA A 185 12.98 7.62 8.87
CA ALA A 185 13.79 8.74 9.30
C ALA A 185 13.49 9.97 8.45
N SER A 186 13.25 11.11 9.09
CA SER A 186 13.17 12.38 8.38
C SER A 186 14.57 12.80 7.95
N ALA A 187 14.74 13.21 6.70
CA ALA A 187 15.99 13.82 6.28
C ALA A 187 16.19 15.13 7.04
N PRO A 188 17.44 15.45 7.46
CA PRO A 188 17.70 16.76 8.03
C PRO A 188 17.31 17.84 7.03
N SER A 189 16.53 18.83 7.49
CA SER A 189 16.20 20.00 6.66
C SER A 189 17.50 20.64 6.17
N LYS A 190 17.67 20.75 4.86
CA LYS A 190 18.76 21.58 4.31
C LYS A 190 18.42 23.05 4.66
N ASN A 191 19.15 23.60 5.61
CA ASN A 191 19.20 25.05 5.84
C ASN A 191 19.84 25.75 4.64
#